data_33b56face4715197dfda6126d1d1b1eb
#
_entry.id   33b56face4715197dfda6126d1d1b1eb
#
_cell.length_a   1.000
_cell.length_b   1.000
_cell.length_c   1.000
_cell.angle_alpha   90.00
_cell.angle_beta   90.00
_cell.angle_gamma   90.00
#
_symmetry.space_group_name_H-M   'P 1'
#
loop_
_entity.id
_entity.type
_entity.pdbx_description
1 polymer ?
#
loop_
_entity_poly.entity_id
_entity_poly.type
_entity_poly.pdbx_seq_one_letter_code
_entity_poly.pdbx_strand_id
1 'polypeptide(L)'
;MARFIAAMDHSGGSTGGVLERYEQEYTEADKMEKVHAMRLRMVGSPDFNDKNIWGAILYQDTVTRGMVNILDDMGIESFLKIDSGCEENGLLKNFDVKGMCEFATQRTPENGSIGAQIYGTKMRSIVKSVDMVKPILTQQFLLAQTICSYGLVPIIEPEVPIDHLDKELIEAMLFQELQKFLSEFDVKCILKLTPPEVPNLYHEFTEYRKVENVVFLSGGYDTNEACNRLSLNDGVTASFSRALSQDLYYSLTE
;
A
#
# COMPACT_ATOMS: atom_id res chain seq x y z
N MET A 1 15.45 5.96 -12.64
CA MET A 1 13.98 5.87 -12.84
C MET A 1 13.34 5.68 -11.48
N ALA A 2 12.18 6.28 -11.24
CA ALA A 2 11.41 6.02 -10.04
C ALA A 2 10.92 4.55 -10.09
N ARG A 3 11.16 3.80 -9.00
CA ARG A 3 10.73 2.40 -8.88
C ARG A 3 9.36 2.34 -8.21
N PHE A 4 8.54 1.35 -8.55
CA PHE A 4 7.18 1.19 -8.06
C PHE A 4 7.11 0.43 -6.73
N ILE A 5 5.97 0.55 -6.03
CA ILE A 5 5.62 -0.31 -4.91
C ILE A 5 4.49 -1.25 -5.36
N ALA A 6 4.76 -2.54 -5.41
CA ALA A 6 3.77 -3.55 -5.77
C ALA A 6 2.76 -3.74 -4.63
N ALA A 7 1.47 -3.44 -4.84
CA ALA A 7 0.45 -3.65 -3.83
C ALA A 7 -0.18 -5.04 -3.97
N MET A 8 0.32 -6.00 -3.17
CA MET A 8 -0.11 -7.41 -3.16
C MET A 8 -0.81 -7.79 -1.84
N ASP A 9 -1.38 -6.82 -1.14
CA ASP A 9 -1.92 -6.96 0.22
C ASP A 9 -3.44 -7.25 0.28
N HIS A 10 -4.03 -7.78 -0.80
CA HIS A 10 -5.43 -8.20 -0.78
C HIS A 10 -5.68 -9.17 0.38
N SER A 11 -6.72 -8.91 1.15
CA SER A 11 -7.05 -9.68 2.36
C SER A 11 -8.57 -9.77 2.54
N GLY A 12 -9.02 -10.75 3.31
CA GLY A 12 -10.44 -10.91 3.66
C GLY A 12 -11.36 -10.96 2.43
N GLY A 13 -12.37 -10.10 2.41
CA GLY A 13 -13.38 -10.07 1.34
C GLY A 13 -12.87 -9.73 -0.06
N SER A 14 -11.72 -9.06 -0.17
CA SER A 14 -11.13 -8.72 -1.48
C SER A 14 -10.41 -9.88 -2.16
N THR A 15 -10.08 -10.94 -1.42
CA THR A 15 -9.30 -12.09 -1.90
C THR A 15 -10.06 -12.90 -2.95
N GLY A 16 -11.37 -13.14 -2.73
CA GLY A 16 -12.23 -13.85 -3.68
C GLY A 16 -12.31 -13.12 -5.02
N GLY A 17 -12.61 -11.83 -5.01
CA GLY A 17 -12.69 -11.04 -6.24
C GLY A 17 -11.36 -10.89 -7.00
N VAL A 18 -10.21 -11.13 -6.35
CA VAL A 18 -8.92 -11.21 -7.04
C VAL A 18 -8.79 -12.54 -7.78
N LEU A 19 -9.14 -13.68 -7.15
CA LEU A 19 -9.10 -15.00 -7.79
C LEU A 19 -10.13 -15.13 -8.91
N GLU A 20 -11.31 -14.53 -8.77
CA GLU A 20 -12.32 -14.46 -9.84
C GLU A 20 -11.79 -13.74 -11.08
N ARG A 21 -11.11 -12.59 -10.91
CA ARG A 21 -10.45 -11.90 -12.03
C ARG A 21 -9.28 -12.66 -12.62
N TYR A 22 -8.59 -13.44 -11.79
CA TYR A 22 -7.51 -14.32 -12.20
C TYR A 22 -8.04 -15.60 -12.88
N GLU A 23 -9.36 -15.78 -12.93
CA GLU A 23 -10.06 -16.94 -13.52
C GLU A 23 -9.66 -18.28 -12.86
N GLN A 24 -9.35 -18.25 -11.58
CA GLN A 24 -9.04 -19.45 -10.80
C GLN A 24 -10.18 -19.81 -9.87
N GLU A 25 -10.76 -21.00 -10.06
CA GLU A 25 -11.73 -21.59 -9.12
C GLU A 25 -11.08 -21.82 -7.76
N TYR A 26 -11.82 -21.57 -6.69
CA TYR A 26 -11.36 -21.76 -5.32
C TYR A 26 -12.50 -22.19 -4.39
N THR A 27 -12.12 -22.77 -3.27
CA THR A 27 -12.97 -23.00 -2.10
C THR A 27 -12.49 -22.13 -0.95
N GLU A 28 -13.30 -21.95 0.09
CA GLU A 28 -12.82 -21.22 1.28
C GLU A 28 -11.61 -21.90 1.95
N ALA A 29 -11.48 -23.23 1.80
CA ALA A 29 -10.37 -23.98 2.39
C ALA A 29 -9.03 -23.76 1.67
N ASP A 30 -9.02 -23.56 0.33
CA ASP A 30 -7.79 -23.41 -0.47
C ASP A 30 -7.54 -21.99 -1.00
N LYS A 31 -8.46 -21.07 -0.70
CA LYS A 31 -8.43 -19.68 -1.16
C LYS A 31 -7.11 -18.97 -0.90
N MET A 32 -6.59 -19.05 0.32
CA MET A 32 -5.34 -18.36 0.68
C MET A 32 -4.11 -18.99 0.03
N GLU A 33 -4.11 -20.30 -0.17
CA GLU A 33 -3.06 -21.01 -0.91
C GLU A 33 -3.03 -20.54 -2.38
N LYS A 34 -4.19 -20.47 -3.03
CA LYS A 34 -4.30 -20.03 -4.44
C LYS A 34 -3.91 -18.57 -4.63
N VAL A 35 -4.29 -17.70 -3.69
CA VAL A 35 -3.83 -16.30 -3.71
C VAL A 35 -2.32 -16.21 -3.54
N HIS A 36 -1.74 -17.02 -2.66
CA HIS A 36 -0.29 -17.06 -2.49
C HIS A 36 0.42 -17.56 -3.75
N ALA A 37 -0.09 -18.63 -4.38
CA ALA A 37 0.44 -19.14 -5.66
C ALA A 37 0.39 -18.07 -6.77
N MET A 38 -0.72 -17.34 -6.87
CA MET A 38 -0.83 -16.20 -7.81
C MET A 38 0.25 -15.13 -7.53
N ARG A 39 0.48 -14.78 -6.25
CA ARG A 39 1.52 -13.81 -5.86
C ARG A 39 2.92 -14.30 -6.19
N LEU A 40 3.22 -15.57 -5.95
CA LEU A 40 4.50 -16.19 -6.35
C LEU A 40 4.71 -16.10 -7.87
N ARG A 41 3.67 -16.32 -8.65
CA ARG A 41 3.75 -16.18 -10.10
C ARG A 41 4.04 -14.74 -10.53
N MET A 42 3.43 -13.74 -9.89
CA MET A 42 3.75 -12.32 -10.16
C MET A 42 5.22 -12.01 -9.85
N VAL A 43 5.70 -12.43 -8.68
CA VAL A 43 7.08 -12.21 -8.24
C VAL A 43 8.09 -12.97 -9.10
N GLY A 44 7.71 -14.12 -9.65
CA GLY A 44 8.52 -14.91 -10.59
C GLY A 44 8.65 -14.30 -11.98
N SER A 45 7.90 -13.23 -12.30
CA SER A 45 8.04 -12.55 -13.60
C SER A 45 9.42 -11.88 -13.74
N PRO A 46 10.09 -11.98 -14.90
CA PRO A 46 11.36 -11.30 -15.16
C PRO A 46 11.30 -9.78 -14.98
N ASP A 47 10.12 -9.18 -15.16
CA ASP A 47 9.90 -7.74 -14.99
C ASP A 47 9.69 -7.34 -13.52
N PHE A 48 9.44 -8.30 -12.64
CA PHE A 48 9.34 -8.07 -11.20
C PHE A 48 10.75 -8.17 -10.58
N ASN A 49 11.50 -7.08 -10.64
CA ASN A 49 12.88 -7.02 -10.21
C ASN A 49 13.20 -5.66 -9.56
N ASP A 50 14.36 -5.55 -8.91
CA ASP A 50 14.81 -4.36 -8.19
C ASP A 50 15.02 -3.10 -9.04
N LYS A 51 15.07 -3.22 -10.37
CA LYS A 51 15.15 -2.08 -11.30
C LYS A 51 13.79 -1.41 -11.46
N ASN A 52 12.72 -2.19 -11.42
CA ASN A 52 11.35 -1.74 -11.62
C ASN A 52 10.61 -1.56 -10.29
N ILE A 53 10.80 -2.47 -9.35
CA ILE A 53 10.07 -2.55 -8.08
C ILE A 53 11.01 -2.19 -6.94
N TRP A 54 10.64 -1.16 -6.17
CA TRP A 54 11.35 -0.80 -4.96
C TRP A 54 10.88 -1.61 -3.75
N GLY A 55 9.56 -1.84 -3.65
CA GLY A 55 8.99 -2.55 -2.53
C GLY A 55 7.70 -3.26 -2.88
N ALA A 56 7.26 -4.14 -2.00
CA ALA A 56 5.99 -4.86 -2.12
C ALA A 56 5.20 -4.81 -0.81
N ILE A 57 3.91 -4.48 -0.89
CA ILE A 57 3.00 -4.49 0.25
C ILE A 57 2.38 -5.87 0.34
N LEU A 58 2.56 -6.52 1.49
CA LEU A 58 2.16 -7.90 1.75
C LEU A 58 1.07 -7.96 2.82
N TYR A 59 0.24 -8.99 2.75
CA TYR A 59 -0.63 -9.40 3.84
C TYR A 59 0.08 -10.40 4.75
N GLN A 60 -0.30 -10.45 6.02
CA GLN A 60 0.35 -11.28 7.04
C GLN A 60 0.50 -12.76 6.63
N ASP A 61 -0.54 -13.37 6.03
CA ASP A 61 -0.47 -14.76 5.53
C ASP A 61 0.65 -14.95 4.48
N THR A 62 0.87 -13.95 3.62
CA THR A 62 1.94 -14.00 2.61
C THR A 62 3.32 -13.90 3.24
N VAL A 63 3.45 -13.10 4.30
CA VAL A 63 4.69 -12.99 5.09
C VAL A 63 5.00 -14.34 5.74
N THR A 64 4.03 -14.97 6.42
CA THR A 64 4.22 -16.27 7.09
C THR A 64 4.54 -17.41 6.12
N ARG A 65 4.26 -17.25 4.83
CA ARG A 65 4.62 -18.19 3.76
C ARG A 65 6.00 -17.92 3.13
N GLY A 66 6.81 -17.03 3.73
CA GLY A 66 8.21 -16.80 3.34
C GLY A 66 8.42 -15.81 2.20
N MET A 67 7.41 -15.05 1.75
CA MET A 67 7.56 -14.08 0.66
C MET A 67 8.61 -13.00 0.96
N VAL A 68 8.79 -12.64 2.23
CA VAL A 68 9.79 -11.64 2.63
C VAL A 68 11.20 -12.04 2.23
N ASN A 69 11.55 -13.34 2.37
CA ASN A 69 12.86 -13.84 1.97
C ASN A 69 13.07 -13.76 0.45
N ILE A 70 12.04 -14.10 -0.32
CA ILE A 70 12.11 -14.05 -1.78
C ILE A 70 12.34 -12.62 -2.25
N LEU A 71 11.64 -11.65 -1.65
CA LEU A 71 11.81 -10.23 -1.99
C LEU A 71 13.17 -9.68 -1.56
N ASP A 72 13.65 -10.07 -0.37
CA ASP A 72 14.98 -9.69 0.13
C ASP A 72 16.10 -10.20 -0.79
N ASP A 73 16.05 -11.46 -1.22
CA ASP A 73 16.98 -12.03 -2.19
C ASP A 73 16.97 -11.28 -3.54
N MET A 74 15.85 -10.62 -3.88
CA MET A 74 15.70 -9.80 -5.07
C MET A 74 16.09 -8.32 -4.85
N GLY A 75 16.43 -7.91 -3.63
CA GLY A 75 16.71 -6.52 -3.27
C GLY A 75 15.46 -5.62 -3.26
N ILE A 76 14.30 -6.19 -2.97
CA ILE A 76 12.99 -5.52 -2.93
C ILE A 76 12.51 -5.42 -1.48
N GLU A 77 12.17 -4.21 -1.04
CA GLU A 77 11.70 -3.96 0.33
C GLU A 77 10.31 -4.55 0.57
N SER A 78 10.07 -5.05 1.77
CA SER A 78 8.78 -5.61 2.19
C SER A 78 8.03 -4.66 3.12
N PHE A 79 6.74 -4.45 2.85
CA PHE A 79 5.83 -3.69 3.72
C PHE A 79 4.70 -4.60 4.19
N LEU A 80 4.36 -4.53 5.47
CA LEU A 80 3.25 -5.29 6.05
C LEU A 80 1.98 -4.44 6.12
N LYS A 81 0.88 -4.90 5.52
CA LYS A 81 -0.45 -4.35 5.80
C LYS A 81 -0.85 -4.72 7.23
N ILE A 82 -1.10 -3.71 8.07
CA ILE A 82 -1.41 -3.90 9.50
C ILE A 82 -2.85 -3.54 9.88
N ASP A 83 -3.57 -2.80 9.03
CA ASP A 83 -4.96 -2.44 9.30
C ASP A 83 -5.94 -3.61 9.09
N SER A 84 -7.05 -3.59 9.83
CA SER A 84 -8.18 -4.52 9.69
C SER A 84 -9.37 -3.93 8.92
N GLY A 85 -9.13 -2.89 8.13
CA GLY A 85 -10.15 -2.16 7.37
C GLY A 85 -10.68 -0.93 8.08
N CYS A 86 -11.72 -0.32 7.51
CA CYS A 86 -12.27 0.94 7.98
C CYS A 86 -13.67 0.80 8.56
N GLU A 87 -14.03 1.70 9.47
CA GLU A 87 -15.37 1.99 9.90
C GLU A 87 -16.15 2.71 8.79
N GLU A 88 -17.46 2.88 8.97
CA GLU A 88 -18.31 3.57 7.99
C GLU A 88 -17.88 5.01 7.71
N ASN A 89 -17.36 5.71 8.70
CA ASN A 89 -16.83 7.07 8.58
C ASN A 89 -15.43 7.14 7.96
N GLY A 90 -14.83 6.00 7.64
CA GLY A 90 -13.53 5.91 6.99
C GLY A 90 -12.31 5.84 7.91
N LEU A 91 -12.49 6.01 9.23
CA LEU A 91 -11.44 5.75 10.22
C LEU A 91 -11.04 4.27 10.21
N LEU A 92 -9.80 3.99 10.56
CA LEU A 92 -9.35 2.62 10.77
C LEU A 92 -10.13 1.98 11.92
N LYS A 93 -10.56 0.74 11.72
CA LYS A 93 -11.04 -0.10 12.82
C LYS A 93 -9.94 -0.30 13.84
N ASN A 94 -10.35 -0.49 15.10
CA ASN A 94 -9.38 -0.79 16.14
C ASN A 94 -8.62 -2.09 15.83
N PHE A 95 -7.30 -2.05 15.98
CA PHE A 95 -6.41 -3.20 15.81
C PHE A 95 -5.19 -3.05 16.73
N ASP A 96 -4.51 -4.16 16.97
CA ASP A 96 -3.30 -4.18 17.79
C ASP A 96 -2.06 -3.72 16.99
N VAL A 97 -1.85 -2.40 16.91
CA VAL A 97 -0.71 -1.82 16.20
C VAL A 97 0.63 -2.30 16.77
N LYS A 98 0.74 -2.46 18.10
CA LYS A 98 1.98 -2.88 18.75
C LYS A 98 2.30 -4.33 18.40
N GLY A 99 1.32 -5.22 18.56
CA GLY A 99 1.49 -6.63 18.18
C GLY A 99 1.82 -6.81 16.70
N MET A 100 1.26 -5.99 15.81
CA MET A 100 1.60 -6.01 14.40
C MET A 100 3.02 -5.49 14.12
N CYS A 101 3.49 -4.47 14.84
CA CYS A 101 4.88 -4.00 14.75
C CYS A 101 5.87 -5.03 15.33
N GLU A 102 5.53 -5.66 16.45
CA GLU A 102 6.32 -6.76 17.02
C GLU A 102 6.42 -7.93 16.03
N PHE A 103 5.31 -8.33 15.42
CA PHE A 103 5.31 -9.34 14.36
C PHE A 103 6.22 -8.93 13.18
N ALA A 104 6.14 -7.67 12.73
CA ALA A 104 6.95 -7.17 11.61
C ALA A 104 8.46 -7.14 11.93
N THR A 105 8.84 -6.94 13.19
CA THR A 105 10.23 -6.86 13.64
C THR A 105 10.79 -8.17 14.15
N GLN A 106 9.93 -9.16 14.43
CA GLN A 106 10.37 -10.50 14.85
C GLN A 106 11.05 -11.24 13.69
N ARG A 107 12.25 -11.73 13.98
CA ARG A 107 13.01 -12.60 13.08
C ARG A 107 12.80 -14.04 13.48
N THR A 108 11.77 -14.67 12.95
CA THR A 108 11.57 -16.11 13.13
C THR A 108 11.95 -16.85 11.84
N PRO A 109 12.35 -18.13 11.89
CA PRO A 109 12.57 -18.94 10.68
C PRO A 109 11.36 -18.99 9.76
N GLU A 110 10.16 -18.74 10.29
CA GLU A 110 8.88 -18.71 9.56
C GLU A 110 8.62 -17.35 8.90
N ASN A 111 9.13 -16.25 9.50
CA ASN A 111 8.93 -14.87 9.02
C ASN A 111 10.11 -14.33 8.20
N GLY A 112 11.16 -15.10 8.05
CA GLY A 112 12.34 -14.71 7.32
C GLY A 112 13.58 -15.45 7.80
N SER A 113 14.49 -15.77 6.90
CA SER A 113 15.83 -16.22 7.26
C SER A 113 16.55 -15.11 8.01
N ILE A 114 17.64 -15.46 8.69
CA ILE A 114 18.50 -14.51 9.39
C ILE A 114 19.00 -13.47 8.36
N GLY A 115 18.34 -12.29 8.31
CA GLY A 115 18.71 -11.22 7.37
C GLY A 115 17.52 -10.46 6.78
N ALA A 116 16.52 -11.14 6.28
CA ALA A 116 15.34 -10.50 5.66
C ALA A 116 14.52 -9.71 6.68
N GLN A 117 14.19 -8.48 6.37
CA GLN A 117 13.46 -7.58 7.26
C GLN A 117 12.24 -7.00 6.55
N ILE A 118 11.15 -6.82 7.31
CA ILE A 118 10.07 -5.94 6.88
C ILE A 118 10.54 -4.50 7.09
N TYR A 119 10.58 -3.75 6.00
CA TYR A 119 11.01 -2.36 5.97
C TYR A 119 10.00 -1.42 6.62
N GLY A 120 8.72 -1.70 6.42
CA GLY A 120 7.69 -0.82 6.94
C GLY A 120 6.31 -1.45 6.96
N THR A 121 5.33 -0.63 7.23
CA THR A 121 3.92 -1.03 7.35
C THR A 121 3.02 -0.18 6.47
N LYS A 122 1.78 -0.63 6.26
CA LYS A 122 0.78 0.08 5.48
C LYS A 122 -0.54 0.10 6.22
N MET A 123 -1.17 1.30 6.26
CA MET A 123 -2.50 1.54 6.83
C MET A 123 -3.35 2.33 5.83
N ARG A 124 -4.56 1.86 5.51
CA ARG A 124 -5.46 2.49 4.56
C ARG A 124 -6.74 2.96 5.24
N SER A 125 -6.99 4.27 5.23
CA SER A 125 -8.27 4.91 5.59
C SER A 125 -9.00 5.38 4.32
N ILE A 126 -10.31 5.68 4.45
CA ILE A 126 -11.12 6.20 3.33
C ILE A 126 -11.67 7.57 3.71
N VAL A 127 -11.27 8.61 2.99
CA VAL A 127 -11.71 9.98 3.23
C VAL A 127 -13.00 10.25 2.45
N LYS A 128 -14.14 10.18 3.13
CA LYS A 128 -15.47 10.30 2.52
C LYS A 128 -16.09 11.70 2.63
N SER A 129 -15.44 12.64 3.29
CA SER A 129 -15.87 14.04 3.39
C SER A 129 -14.73 14.92 3.88
N VAL A 130 -14.85 16.22 3.66
CA VAL A 130 -13.91 17.23 4.14
C VAL A 130 -13.74 17.17 5.66
N ASP A 131 -14.83 16.98 6.41
CA ASP A 131 -14.80 16.93 7.87
C ASP A 131 -14.02 15.73 8.42
N MET A 132 -13.86 14.68 7.62
CA MET A 132 -13.14 13.46 8.00
C MET A 132 -11.63 13.52 7.70
N VAL A 133 -11.15 14.50 6.95
CA VAL A 133 -9.73 14.64 6.61
C VAL A 133 -8.88 14.72 7.88
N LYS A 134 -9.15 15.69 8.74
CA LYS A 134 -8.38 15.89 9.96
C LYS A 134 -8.46 14.72 10.96
N PRO A 135 -9.65 14.16 11.29
CA PRO A 135 -9.75 12.96 12.14
C PRO A 135 -8.95 11.77 11.60
N ILE A 136 -9.01 11.51 10.30
CA ILE A 136 -8.29 10.40 9.65
C ILE A 136 -6.78 10.62 9.74
N LEU A 137 -6.28 11.80 9.41
CA LEU A 137 -4.87 12.11 9.52
C LEU A 137 -4.38 12.06 10.98
N THR A 138 -5.18 12.56 11.95
CA THR A 138 -4.86 12.44 13.36
C THR A 138 -4.65 10.98 13.75
N GLN A 139 -5.57 10.10 13.38
CA GLN A 139 -5.44 8.66 13.68
C GLN A 139 -4.20 8.07 13.02
N GLN A 140 -4.01 8.29 11.72
CA GLN A 140 -2.89 7.70 10.98
C GLN A 140 -1.53 8.20 11.49
N PHE A 141 -1.37 9.50 11.78
CA PHE A 141 -0.10 10.03 12.27
C PHE A 141 0.23 9.59 13.69
N LEU A 142 -0.76 9.45 14.58
CA LEU A 142 -0.55 8.86 15.91
C LEU A 142 -0.11 7.39 15.83
N LEU A 143 -0.72 6.61 14.96
CA LEU A 143 -0.28 5.23 14.69
C LEU A 143 1.11 5.21 14.07
N ALA A 144 1.41 6.11 13.13
CA ALA A 144 2.69 6.23 12.48
C ALA A 144 3.83 6.54 13.47
N GLN A 145 3.59 7.37 14.50
CA GLN A 145 4.59 7.56 15.58
C GLN A 145 4.90 6.25 16.31
N THR A 146 3.88 5.46 16.61
CA THR A 146 4.07 4.13 17.22
C THR A 146 4.90 3.24 16.29
N ILE A 147 4.55 3.16 15.00
CA ILE A 147 5.26 2.36 14.00
C ILE A 147 6.73 2.78 13.89
N CYS A 148 7.00 4.09 13.82
CA CYS A 148 8.37 4.62 13.78
C CYS A 148 9.18 4.25 15.03
N SER A 149 8.55 4.12 16.20
CA SER A 149 9.24 3.72 17.44
C SER A 149 9.77 2.28 17.40
N TYR A 150 9.28 1.44 16.48
CA TYR A 150 9.78 0.09 16.19
C TYR A 150 10.83 0.08 15.06
N GLY A 151 11.23 1.25 14.54
CA GLY A 151 12.18 1.36 13.42
C GLY A 151 11.56 1.06 12.04
N LEU A 152 10.24 0.98 11.95
CA LEU A 152 9.51 0.70 10.72
C LEU A 152 9.08 2.01 10.04
N VAL A 153 9.01 2.02 8.71
CA VAL A 153 8.52 3.15 7.92
C VAL A 153 7.02 2.96 7.59
N PRO A 154 6.12 3.83 8.09
CA PRO A 154 4.70 3.72 7.77
C PRO A 154 4.38 4.24 6.36
N ILE A 155 3.57 3.50 5.61
CA ILE A 155 2.82 4.00 4.46
C ILE A 155 1.49 4.54 5.00
N ILE A 156 1.29 5.85 4.89
CA ILE A 156 0.08 6.57 5.26
C ILE A 156 -0.79 6.67 4.02
N GLU A 157 -1.96 6.00 4.02
CA GLU A 157 -2.84 5.89 2.85
C GLU A 157 -4.26 6.43 3.18
N PRO A 158 -4.45 7.76 3.18
CA PRO A 158 -5.78 8.39 3.24
C PRO A 158 -6.38 8.43 1.83
N GLU A 159 -7.02 7.34 1.42
CA GLU A 159 -7.62 7.21 0.09
C GLU A 159 -8.87 8.08 -0.04
N VAL A 160 -8.92 8.91 -1.07
CA VAL A 160 -10.14 9.64 -1.50
C VAL A 160 -10.81 8.80 -2.59
N PRO A 161 -12.11 8.43 -2.46
CA PRO A 161 -12.81 7.67 -3.49
C PRO A 161 -12.83 8.42 -4.83
N ILE A 162 -12.54 7.70 -5.92
CA ILE A 162 -12.37 8.32 -7.26
C ILE A 162 -13.67 8.86 -7.86
N ASP A 163 -14.80 8.35 -7.39
CA ASP A 163 -16.16 8.71 -7.83
C ASP A 163 -16.85 9.70 -6.87
N HIS A 164 -16.13 10.24 -5.88
CA HIS A 164 -16.71 11.19 -4.94
C HIS A 164 -16.97 12.54 -5.61
N LEU A 165 -18.19 13.08 -5.45
CA LEU A 165 -18.59 14.34 -6.08
C LEU A 165 -17.70 15.54 -5.67
N ASP A 166 -17.27 15.57 -4.42
CA ASP A 166 -16.41 16.64 -3.86
C ASP A 166 -14.94 16.22 -3.82
N LYS A 167 -14.49 15.30 -4.70
CA LYS A 167 -13.12 14.75 -4.68
C LYS A 167 -12.07 15.85 -4.67
N GLU A 168 -12.15 16.82 -5.58
CA GLU A 168 -11.20 17.93 -5.68
C GLU A 168 -11.14 18.77 -4.38
N LEU A 169 -12.30 19.04 -3.75
CA LEU A 169 -12.36 19.78 -2.50
C LEU A 169 -11.74 18.99 -1.33
N ILE A 170 -12.01 17.69 -1.25
CA ILE A 170 -11.42 16.81 -0.24
C ILE A 170 -9.91 16.75 -0.41
N GLU A 171 -9.42 16.63 -1.66
CA GLU A 171 -7.98 16.59 -1.98
C GLU A 171 -7.28 17.90 -1.62
N ALA A 172 -7.90 19.04 -1.89
CA ALA A 172 -7.36 20.34 -1.50
C ALA A 172 -7.24 20.48 0.03
N MET A 173 -8.26 20.01 0.77
CA MET A 173 -8.21 19.99 2.23
C MET A 173 -7.19 18.97 2.75
N LEU A 174 -7.10 17.80 2.13
CA LEU A 174 -6.12 16.78 2.47
C LEU A 174 -4.69 17.30 2.29
N PHE A 175 -4.41 18.01 1.21
CA PHE A 175 -3.12 18.66 0.99
C PHE A 175 -2.77 19.64 2.12
N GLN A 176 -3.68 20.55 2.47
CA GLN A 176 -3.45 21.54 3.52
C GLN A 176 -3.23 20.90 4.90
N GLU A 177 -4.02 19.89 5.25
CA GLU A 177 -3.87 19.21 6.53
C GLU A 177 -2.59 18.34 6.55
N LEU A 178 -2.23 17.66 5.46
CA LEU A 178 -0.96 16.93 5.36
C LEU A 178 0.25 17.84 5.59
N GLN A 179 0.27 19.06 5.03
CA GLN A 179 1.34 20.04 5.29
C GLN A 179 1.48 20.31 6.80
N LYS A 180 0.38 20.52 7.53
CA LYS A 180 0.38 20.75 8.97
C LYS A 180 0.88 19.54 9.73
N PHE A 181 0.32 18.35 9.46
CA PHE A 181 0.71 17.12 10.13
C PHE A 181 2.18 16.75 9.90
N LEU A 182 2.69 16.88 8.68
CA LEU A 182 4.10 16.66 8.36
C LEU A 182 5.03 17.66 9.06
N SER A 183 4.57 18.88 9.34
CA SER A 183 5.35 19.86 10.11
C SER A 183 5.33 19.57 11.62
N GLU A 184 4.20 19.14 12.15
CA GLU A 184 3.98 18.94 13.60
C GLU A 184 4.53 17.59 14.09
N PHE A 185 4.40 16.53 13.28
CA PHE A 185 4.81 15.18 13.67
C PHE A 185 6.22 14.86 13.18
N ASP A 186 7.04 14.27 14.05
CA ASP A 186 8.35 13.75 13.67
C ASP A 186 8.23 12.29 13.22
N VAL A 187 7.66 12.11 12.03
CA VAL A 187 7.38 10.82 11.42
C VAL A 187 8.04 10.77 10.05
N LYS A 188 8.95 9.82 9.83
CA LYS A 188 9.42 9.45 8.49
C LYS A 188 8.39 8.52 7.86
N CYS A 189 7.86 8.85 6.70
CA CYS A 189 6.76 8.07 6.10
C CYS A 189 6.82 8.05 4.57
N ILE A 190 5.99 7.19 4.00
CA ILE A 190 5.61 7.20 2.59
C ILE A 190 4.15 7.66 2.54
N LEU A 191 3.83 8.56 1.63
CA LEU A 191 2.46 8.96 1.35
C LEU A 191 1.93 8.15 0.17
N LYS A 192 0.82 7.44 0.38
CA LYS A 192 0.12 6.73 -0.69
C LYS A 192 -1.26 7.36 -0.89
N LEU A 193 -1.42 8.07 -2.01
CA LEU A 193 -2.54 8.98 -2.25
C LEU A 193 -3.33 8.57 -3.49
N THR A 194 -4.58 8.97 -3.55
CA THR A 194 -5.37 8.90 -4.78
C THR A 194 -4.81 9.89 -5.80
N PRO A 195 -4.66 9.53 -7.08
CA PRO A 195 -4.30 10.50 -8.12
C PRO A 195 -5.24 11.71 -8.09
N PRO A 196 -4.72 12.94 -7.95
CA PRO A 196 -5.57 14.11 -7.73
C PRO A 196 -6.27 14.57 -9.01
N GLU A 197 -7.35 15.36 -8.85
CA GLU A 197 -8.00 16.04 -9.96
C GLU A 197 -7.14 17.18 -10.51
N VAL A 198 -6.44 17.90 -9.62
CA VAL A 198 -5.51 18.95 -10.01
C VAL A 198 -4.11 18.36 -10.16
N PRO A 199 -3.52 18.34 -11.37
CA PRO A 199 -2.18 17.84 -11.58
C PRO A 199 -1.15 18.53 -10.67
N ASN A 200 -0.18 17.76 -10.18
CA ASN A 200 0.90 18.22 -9.30
C ASN A 200 0.45 18.73 -7.91
N LEU A 201 -0.80 18.50 -7.50
CA LEU A 201 -1.28 18.91 -6.17
C LEU A 201 -0.35 18.45 -5.04
N TYR A 202 0.16 17.23 -5.11
CA TYR A 202 0.99 16.62 -4.07
C TYR A 202 2.50 16.67 -4.36
N HIS A 203 2.91 17.36 -5.43
CA HIS A 203 4.32 17.45 -5.83
C HIS A 203 5.22 18.01 -4.72
N GLU A 204 4.75 19.02 -3.98
CA GLU A 204 5.52 19.64 -2.87
C GLU A 204 5.99 18.59 -1.84
N PHE A 205 5.19 17.56 -1.57
CA PHE A 205 5.57 16.53 -0.58
C PHE A 205 6.75 15.68 -1.01
N THR A 206 7.10 15.62 -2.29
CA THR A 206 8.28 14.91 -2.79
C THR A 206 9.59 15.56 -2.33
N GLU A 207 9.54 16.84 -1.95
CA GLU A 207 10.67 17.62 -1.46
C GLU A 207 10.78 17.60 0.09
N TYR A 208 9.81 17.02 0.78
CA TYR A 208 9.83 16.98 2.25
C TYR A 208 10.78 15.89 2.74
N ARG A 209 11.79 16.29 3.54
CA ARG A 209 12.80 15.36 4.08
C ARG A 209 12.24 14.15 4.83
N LYS A 210 11.06 14.30 5.44
CA LYS A 210 10.38 13.24 6.19
C LYS A 210 9.54 12.33 5.29
N VAL A 211 9.25 12.74 4.08
CA VAL A 211 8.52 11.95 3.08
C VAL A 211 9.53 11.23 2.20
N GLU A 212 9.64 9.93 2.40
CA GLU A 212 10.59 9.10 1.65
C GLU A 212 10.17 8.89 0.20
N ASN A 213 8.85 8.80 -0.01
CA ASN A 213 8.27 8.69 -1.34
C ASN A 213 6.80 9.15 -1.32
N VAL A 214 6.33 9.65 -2.44
CA VAL A 214 4.90 9.87 -2.72
C VAL A 214 4.50 8.91 -3.81
N VAL A 215 3.54 8.04 -3.53
CA VAL A 215 3.07 7.04 -4.48
C VAL A 215 1.56 7.16 -4.68
N PHE A 216 1.10 6.91 -5.90
CA PHE A 216 -0.33 6.91 -6.19
C PHE A 216 -0.91 5.50 -6.20
N LEU A 217 -2.09 5.35 -5.61
CA LEU A 217 -2.93 4.15 -5.74
C LEU A 217 -3.77 4.23 -7.02
N SER A 218 -4.33 3.11 -7.48
CA SER A 218 -5.26 3.13 -8.63
C SER A 218 -6.71 3.44 -8.24
N GLY A 219 -7.12 3.19 -6.99
CA GLY A 219 -8.40 3.59 -6.39
C GLY A 219 -9.68 3.12 -7.10
N GLY A 220 -9.55 2.32 -8.17
CA GLY A 220 -10.67 1.92 -9.01
C GLY A 220 -10.52 2.37 -10.47
N TYR A 221 -9.63 3.31 -10.78
CA TYR A 221 -9.24 3.58 -12.15
C TYR A 221 -8.69 2.31 -12.80
N ASP A 222 -8.97 2.13 -14.09
CA ASP A 222 -8.25 1.13 -14.88
C ASP A 222 -6.77 1.50 -15.03
N THR A 223 -5.97 0.58 -15.53
CA THR A 223 -4.52 0.77 -15.63
C THR A 223 -4.16 1.95 -16.52
N ASN A 224 -4.86 2.15 -17.64
CA ASN A 224 -4.56 3.23 -18.58
C ASN A 224 -4.86 4.59 -17.95
N GLU A 225 -6.02 4.76 -17.32
CA GLU A 225 -6.38 6.00 -16.66
C GLU A 225 -5.49 6.28 -15.44
N ALA A 226 -5.16 5.27 -14.65
CA ALA A 226 -4.24 5.42 -13.52
C ALA A 226 -2.83 5.85 -13.99
N CYS A 227 -2.31 5.27 -15.07
CA CYS A 227 -1.03 5.65 -15.66
C CYS A 227 -1.07 7.05 -16.29
N ASN A 228 -2.18 7.40 -16.96
CA ASN A 228 -2.37 8.73 -17.52
C ASN A 228 -2.34 9.79 -16.41
N ARG A 229 -3.11 9.61 -15.33
CA ARG A 229 -3.10 10.52 -14.18
C ARG A 229 -1.73 10.59 -13.50
N LEU A 230 -1.02 9.47 -13.38
CA LEU A 230 0.33 9.45 -12.86
C LEU A 230 1.29 10.31 -13.71
N SER A 231 1.19 10.21 -15.02
CA SER A 231 2.06 10.94 -15.95
C SER A 231 1.90 12.46 -15.91
N LEU A 232 0.80 12.96 -15.33
CA LEU A 232 0.53 14.40 -15.13
C LEU A 232 1.12 14.93 -13.81
N ASN A 233 1.82 14.08 -13.04
CA ASN A 233 2.29 14.43 -11.70
C ASN A 233 3.79 14.15 -11.57
N ASP A 234 4.59 15.18 -11.37
CA ASP A 234 6.04 15.09 -11.31
C ASP A 234 6.52 14.58 -9.94
N GLY A 235 7.60 13.81 -9.94
CA GLY A 235 8.26 13.33 -8.71
C GLY A 235 7.54 12.21 -7.97
N VAL A 236 6.37 11.78 -8.42
CA VAL A 236 5.58 10.70 -7.82
C VAL A 236 5.75 9.39 -8.58
N THR A 237 5.46 8.26 -7.94
CA THR A 237 5.47 6.95 -8.57
C THR A 237 4.21 6.16 -8.25
N ALA A 238 4.09 4.92 -8.72
CA ALA A 238 2.89 4.11 -8.54
C ALA A 238 3.01 3.11 -7.39
N SER A 239 1.88 2.88 -6.71
CA SER A 239 1.64 1.72 -5.87
C SER A 239 0.30 1.09 -6.25
N PHE A 240 0.24 0.59 -7.49
CA PHE A 240 -0.97 -0.01 -8.04
C PHE A 240 -1.08 -1.48 -7.64
N SER A 241 -2.29 -1.92 -7.38
CA SER A 241 -2.62 -3.32 -7.21
C SER A 241 -3.18 -3.91 -8.51
N ARG A 242 -4.10 -3.18 -9.13
CA ARG A 242 -4.79 -3.64 -10.34
C ARG A 242 -3.83 -3.85 -11.51
N ALA A 243 -2.86 -2.97 -11.70
CA ALA A 243 -1.87 -3.08 -12.77
C ALA A 243 -1.01 -4.36 -12.69
N LEU A 244 -0.88 -4.96 -11.51
CA LEU A 244 -0.18 -6.23 -11.33
C LEU A 244 -1.02 -7.47 -11.67
N SER A 245 -2.35 -7.32 -11.73
CA SER A 245 -3.25 -8.47 -11.83
C SER A 245 -4.34 -8.31 -12.90
N GLN A 246 -4.47 -7.14 -13.53
CA GLN A 246 -5.58 -6.88 -14.46
C GLN A 246 -5.55 -7.81 -15.68
N ASP A 247 -4.37 -8.03 -16.23
CA ASP A 247 -4.15 -8.85 -17.42
C ASP A 247 -3.52 -10.22 -17.09
N LEU A 248 -3.53 -10.60 -15.81
CA LEU A 248 -3.02 -11.87 -15.32
C LEU A 248 -4.17 -12.87 -15.21
N TYR A 249 -4.10 -13.94 -15.96
CA TYR A 249 -5.07 -15.04 -15.98
C TYR A 249 -4.38 -16.36 -15.61
N TYR A 250 -5.12 -17.23 -14.94
CA TYR A 250 -4.59 -18.54 -14.52
C TYR A 250 -4.11 -19.38 -15.69
N SER A 251 -4.82 -19.28 -16.83
CA SER A 251 -4.53 -20.01 -18.06
C SER A 251 -3.36 -19.49 -18.88
N LEU A 252 -2.79 -18.31 -18.54
CA LEU A 252 -1.61 -17.82 -19.25
C LEU A 252 -0.43 -18.77 -19.05
N THR A 253 0.22 -19.14 -20.14
CA THR A 253 1.52 -19.84 -20.12
C THR A 253 2.63 -18.88 -19.71
N GLU A 254 3.69 -19.42 -19.11
CA GLU A 254 4.91 -18.68 -18.80
C GLU A 254 5.61 -18.15 -20.06
#